data_8597f6ad290a80d976c529c3c8a0eb19
#
_entry.id   8597f6ad290a80d976c529c3c8a0eb19
#
_cell.length_a   1.000
_cell.length_b   1.000
_cell.length_c   1.000
_cell.angle_alpha   90.00
_cell.angle_beta   90.00
_cell.angle_gamma   90.00
#
_symmetry.space_group_name_H-M   'P 1'
#
loop_
_entity.id
_entity.type
_entity.pdbx_description
1 polymer ?
#
loop_
_entity_poly.entity_id
_entity_poly.type
_entity_poly.pdbx_seq_one_letter_code
_entity_poly.pdbx_strand_id
1 'polypeptide(L)'
;MELQTFRNYAKFVEDHFDSSLTNHEKEYTEIMKKIEAEPKKYADEYLNRLQDTLVEKVIEIDRDFVQSFRASMITQLFSLIERTIQDVCNSYCLMHNKEFGLDDLRGNSEFEKAKLFLTRAAKVDIKELEPHWSYINNLRRVRNCIVHNNSTVFGDEIRKYNTLKSFSKGRYILLEKDRDIVYYNLIFDNKNFINEIIENILGLFEKLEKYNVYL
;
A
#
# COMPACT_ATOMS: atom_id res chain seq x y z
N MET A 1 15.00 -12.29 1.65
CA MET A 1 14.10 -13.36 1.15
C MET A 1 12.64 -12.98 1.17
N GLU A 2 12.09 -12.50 2.28
CA GLU A 2 10.65 -12.13 2.37
C GLU A 2 10.20 -11.07 1.35
N LEU A 3 10.95 -9.98 1.15
CA LEU A 3 10.58 -8.90 0.22
C LEU A 3 10.46 -9.36 -1.24
N GLN A 4 11.32 -10.28 -1.69
CA GLN A 4 11.21 -10.84 -3.05
C GLN A 4 9.95 -11.71 -3.18
N THR A 5 9.58 -12.42 -2.13
CA THR A 5 8.33 -13.20 -2.08
C THR A 5 7.11 -12.26 -2.17
N PHE A 6 7.12 -11.15 -1.43
CA PHE A 6 6.07 -10.12 -1.55
C PHE A 6 5.96 -9.56 -2.96
N ARG A 7 7.10 -9.25 -3.60
CA ARG A 7 7.12 -8.76 -4.99
C ARG A 7 6.52 -9.76 -5.98
N ASN A 8 6.94 -11.01 -5.88
CA ASN A 8 6.44 -12.08 -6.75
C ASN A 8 4.94 -12.32 -6.53
N TYR A 9 4.49 -12.31 -5.27
CA TYR A 9 3.08 -12.46 -4.92
C TYR A 9 2.25 -11.29 -5.43
N ALA A 10 2.70 -10.05 -5.23
CA ALA A 10 2.00 -8.87 -5.74
C ALA A 10 1.85 -8.94 -7.27
N LYS A 11 2.94 -9.26 -7.97
CA LYS A 11 2.90 -9.42 -9.42
C LYS A 11 1.91 -10.52 -9.86
N PHE A 12 1.97 -11.69 -9.24
CA PHE A 12 1.08 -12.80 -9.55
C PHE A 12 -0.40 -12.42 -9.43
N VAL A 13 -0.76 -11.72 -8.34
CA VAL A 13 -2.15 -11.31 -8.09
C VAL A 13 -2.58 -10.19 -9.04
N GLU A 14 -1.73 -9.19 -9.32
CA GLU A 14 -2.02 -8.12 -10.30
C GLU A 14 -2.20 -8.70 -11.71
N ASP A 15 -1.33 -9.62 -12.14
CA ASP A 15 -1.45 -10.31 -13.43
C ASP A 15 -2.77 -11.12 -13.53
N HIS A 16 -3.22 -11.68 -12.40
CA HIS A 16 -4.51 -12.38 -12.33
C HIS A 16 -5.70 -11.42 -12.49
N PHE A 17 -5.67 -10.25 -11.84
CA PHE A 17 -6.71 -9.23 -12.01
C PHE A 17 -6.75 -8.72 -13.45
N ASP A 18 -5.61 -8.37 -14.05
CA ASP A 18 -5.52 -7.94 -15.45
C ASP A 18 -6.11 -9.01 -16.40
N SER A 19 -5.81 -10.28 -16.16
CA SER A 19 -6.33 -11.40 -16.96
C SER A 19 -7.84 -11.56 -16.79
N SER A 20 -8.35 -11.41 -15.57
CA SER A 20 -9.78 -11.51 -15.28
C SER A 20 -10.56 -10.39 -15.96
N LEU A 21 -10.09 -9.14 -15.87
CA LEU A 21 -10.71 -8.01 -16.57
C LEU A 21 -10.71 -8.20 -18.08
N THR A 22 -9.59 -8.62 -18.67
CA THR A 22 -9.49 -8.91 -20.11
C THR A 22 -10.47 -10.00 -20.56
N ASN A 23 -10.66 -11.04 -19.75
CA ASN A 23 -11.60 -12.11 -20.06
C ASN A 23 -13.06 -11.63 -20.01
N HIS A 24 -13.41 -10.79 -19.03
CA HIS A 24 -14.75 -10.20 -18.97
C HIS A 24 -15.03 -9.24 -20.13
N GLU A 25 -14.03 -8.47 -20.57
CA GLU A 25 -14.17 -7.62 -21.76
C GLU A 25 -14.41 -8.42 -23.04
N LYS A 26 -13.70 -9.55 -23.18
CA LYS A 26 -13.92 -10.48 -24.32
C LYS A 26 -15.31 -11.10 -24.26
N GLU A 27 -15.72 -11.60 -23.11
CA GLU A 27 -17.05 -12.17 -22.89
C GLU A 27 -18.15 -11.17 -23.25
N TYR A 28 -18.02 -9.92 -22.76
CA TYR A 28 -18.91 -8.82 -23.10
C TYR A 28 -18.98 -8.58 -24.60
N THR A 29 -17.81 -8.49 -25.27
CA THR A 29 -17.74 -8.23 -26.71
C THR A 29 -18.39 -9.36 -27.53
N GLU A 30 -18.21 -10.63 -27.13
CA GLU A 30 -18.84 -11.78 -27.81
C GLU A 30 -20.35 -11.78 -27.62
N ILE A 31 -20.84 -11.45 -26.44
CA ILE A 31 -22.27 -11.37 -26.16
C ILE A 31 -22.90 -10.23 -26.99
N MET A 32 -22.28 -9.05 -27.02
CA MET A 32 -22.76 -7.92 -27.81
C MET A 32 -22.84 -8.25 -29.30
N LYS A 33 -21.84 -8.92 -29.87
CA LYS A 33 -21.88 -9.40 -31.26
C LYS A 33 -23.05 -10.34 -31.55
N LYS A 34 -23.37 -11.25 -30.62
CA LYS A 34 -24.52 -12.17 -30.78
C LYS A 34 -25.86 -11.40 -30.74
N ILE A 35 -25.95 -10.39 -29.87
CA ILE A 35 -27.15 -9.54 -29.77
C ILE A 35 -27.32 -8.71 -31.03
N GLU A 36 -26.28 -8.09 -31.55
CA GLU A 36 -26.29 -7.32 -32.80
C GLU A 36 -26.68 -8.17 -34.02
N ALA A 37 -26.30 -9.44 -34.03
CA ALA A 37 -26.66 -10.35 -35.10
C ALA A 37 -28.14 -10.76 -35.09
N GLU A 38 -28.77 -10.83 -33.92
CA GLU A 38 -30.16 -11.25 -33.74
C GLU A 38 -30.96 -10.31 -32.81
N PRO A 39 -31.10 -9.01 -33.12
CA PRO A 39 -31.61 -8.02 -32.18
C PRO A 39 -33.08 -8.25 -31.76
N LYS A 40 -33.88 -8.92 -32.59
CA LYS A 40 -35.29 -9.23 -32.28
C LYS A 40 -35.47 -10.41 -31.30
N LYS A 41 -34.41 -11.13 -31.01
CA LYS A 41 -34.43 -12.32 -30.14
C LYS A 41 -34.35 -11.98 -28.65
N TYR A 42 -33.81 -10.83 -28.33
CA TYR A 42 -33.53 -10.41 -26.96
C TYR A 42 -34.46 -9.28 -26.57
N ALA A 43 -35.14 -9.43 -25.44
CA ALA A 43 -35.96 -8.36 -24.88
C ALA A 43 -35.04 -7.27 -24.26
N ASP A 44 -35.45 -6.02 -24.33
CA ASP A 44 -34.71 -4.87 -23.78
C ASP A 44 -34.39 -5.07 -22.29
N GLU A 45 -35.29 -5.67 -21.53
CA GLU A 45 -35.09 -5.99 -20.11
C GLU A 45 -33.94 -6.99 -19.89
N TYR A 46 -33.81 -7.99 -20.77
CA TYR A 46 -32.68 -8.94 -20.71
C TYR A 46 -31.34 -8.25 -20.98
N LEU A 47 -31.29 -7.36 -21.98
CA LEU A 47 -30.09 -6.60 -22.32
C LEU A 47 -29.64 -5.71 -21.19
N ASN A 48 -30.55 -4.99 -20.56
CA ASN A 48 -30.27 -4.14 -19.42
C ASN A 48 -29.72 -4.96 -18.24
N ARG A 49 -30.35 -6.07 -17.87
CA ARG A 49 -29.86 -6.96 -16.79
C ARG A 49 -28.47 -7.51 -17.08
N LEU A 50 -28.23 -7.90 -18.33
CA LEU A 50 -26.92 -8.41 -18.74
C LEU A 50 -25.84 -7.34 -18.60
N GLN A 51 -26.12 -6.13 -19.07
CA GLN A 51 -25.21 -5.00 -18.96
C GLN A 51 -24.93 -4.67 -17.51
N ASP A 52 -25.95 -4.59 -16.67
CA ASP A 52 -25.80 -4.34 -15.22
C ASP A 52 -24.92 -5.41 -14.57
N THR A 53 -25.16 -6.70 -14.84
CA THR A 53 -24.37 -7.79 -14.28
C THR A 53 -22.89 -7.74 -14.70
N LEU A 54 -22.60 -7.38 -15.95
CA LEU A 54 -21.22 -7.28 -16.44
C LEU A 54 -20.51 -6.06 -15.85
N VAL A 55 -21.20 -4.93 -15.74
CA VAL A 55 -20.67 -3.72 -15.09
C VAL A 55 -20.39 -4.00 -13.61
N GLU A 56 -21.29 -4.67 -12.90
CA GLU A 56 -21.10 -5.05 -11.49
C GLU A 56 -19.85 -5.93 -11.31
N LYS A 57 -19.64 -6.95 -12.16
CA LYS A 57 -18.45 -7.80 -12.10
C LYS A 57 -17.15 -7.03 -12.32
N VAL A 58 -17.12 -6.10 -13.29
CA VAL A 58 -15.94 -5.25 -13.52
C VAL A 58 -15.67 -4.36 -12.33
N ILE A 59 -16.72 -3.75 -11.76
CA ILE A 59 -16.59 -2.93 -10.55
C ILE A 59 -16.08 -3.74 -9.36
N GLU A 60 -16.58 -4.96 -9.15
CA GLU A 60 -16.16 -5.85 -8.07
C GLU A 60 -14.65 -6.17 -8.18
N ILE A 61 -14.17 -6.51 -9.38
CA ILE A 61 -12.76 -6.85 -9.57
C ILE A 61 -11.89 -5.60 -9.45
N ASP A 62 -12.14 -4.56 -10.24
CA ASP A 62 -11.27 -3.38 -10.35
C ASP A 62 -11.32 -2.50 -9.09
N ARG A 63 -12.49 -2.33 -8.49
CA ARG A 63 -12.68 -1.47 -7.33
C ARG A 63 -12.51 -2.19 -6.00
N ASP A 64 -13.15 -3.34 -5.82
CA ASP A 64 -13.26 -3.94 -4.50
C ASP A 64 -12.09 -4.89 -4.24
N PHE A 65 -11.79 -5.81 -5.16
CA PHE A 65 -10.72 -6.78 -4.96
C PHE A 65 -9.34 -6.14 -5.10
N VAL A 66 -9.11 -5.36 -6.15
CA VAL A 66 -7.82 -4.66 -6.38
C VAL A 66 -7.51 -3.70 -5.23
N GLN A 67 -8.49 -2.89 -4.78
CA GLN A 67 -8.28 -1.96 -3.68
C GLN A 67 -8.01 -2.69 -2.36
N SER A 68 -8.77 -3.73 -2.04
CA SER A 68 -8.58 -4.54 -0.83
C SER A 68 -7.23 -5.23 -0.82
N PHE A 69 -6.81 -5.78 -1.96
CA PHE A 69 -5.50 -6.41 -2.13
C PHE A 69 -4.37 -5.39 -1.89
N ARG A 70 -4.38 -4.26 -2.59
CA ARG A 70 -3.32 -3.25 -2.49
C ARG A 70 -3.25 -2.65 -1.08
N ALA A 71 -4.37 -2.35 -0.46
CA ALA A 71 -4.43 -1.88 0.93
C ALA A 71 -3.85 -2.91 1.91
N SER A 72 -4.18 -4.20 1.73
CA SER A 72 -3.63 -5.31 2.52
C SER A 72 -2.12 -5.43 2.35
N MET A 73 -1.62 -5.37 1.12
CA MET A 73 -0.17 -5.44 0.82
C MET A 73 0.59 -4.29 1.48
N ILE A 74 0.07 -3.05 1.41
CA ILE A 74 0.68 -1.88 2.08
C ILE A 74 0.76 -2.12 3.58
N THR A 75 -0.30 -2.64 4.19
CA THR A 75 -0.36 -2.90 5.62
C THR A 75 0.63 -3.99 6.04
N GLN A 76 0.73 -5.07 5.28
CA GLN A 76 1.65 -6.18 5.56
C GLN A 76 3.11 -5.76 5.38
N LEU A 77 3.45 -5.04 4.30
CA LEU A 77 4.79 -4.51 4.07
C LEU A 77 5.21 -3.55 5.19
N PHE A 78 4.31 -2.68 5.64
CA PHE A 78 4.62 -1.78 6.75
C PHE A 78 4.90 -2.56 8.05
N SER A 79 4.11 -3.58 8.36
CA SER A 79 4.32 -4.44 9.53
C SER A 79 5.64 -5.23 9.44
N LEU A 80 6.02 -5.66 8.24
CA LEU A 80 7.32 -6.28 7.98
C LEU A 80 8.46 -5.30 8.27
N ILE A 81 8.36 -4.05 7.81
CA ILE A 81 9.37 -3.01 8.09
C ILE A 81 9.53 -2.79 9.59
N GLU A 82 8.42 -2.59 10.31
CA GLU A 82 8.47 -2.35 11.76
C GLU A 82 9.18 -3.49 12.48
N ARG A 83 8.82 -4.74 12.19
CA ARG A 83 9.46 -5.92 12.79
C ARG A 83 10.95 -6.00 12.43
N THR A 84 11.28 -5.88 11.14
CA THR A 84 12.68 -6.01 10.69
C THR A 84 13.58 -4.93 11.30
N ILE A 85 13.11 -3.69 11.42
CA ILE A 85 13.88 -2.63 12.08
C ILE A 85 14.11 -2.93 13.57
N GLN A 86 13.11 -3.47 14.26
CA GLN A 86 13.26 -3.91 15.65
C GLN A 86 14.29 -5.03 15.77
N ASP A 87 14.21 -6.05 14.91
CA ASP A 87 15.13 -7.18 14.90
C ASP A 87 16.58 -6.72 14.63
N VAL A 88 16.77 -5.81 13.69
CA VAL A 88 18.07 -5.19 13.38
C VAL A 88 18.64 -4.44 14.60
N CYS A 89 17.84 -3.64 15.29
CA CYS A 89 18.27 -2.93 16.49
C CYS A 89 18.63 -3.91 17.62
N ASN A 90 17.83 -4.94 17.82
CA ASN A 90 18.07 -5.97 18.84
C ASN A 90 19.34 -6.79 18.54
N SER A 91 19.53 -7.20 17.27
CA SER A 91 20.75 -7.87 16.82
C SER A 91 21.98 -7.01 17.07
N TYR A 92 21.90 -5.70 16.76
CA TYR A 92 22.99 -4.77 17.04
C TYR A 92 23.32 -4.69 18.55
N CYS A 93 22.30 -4.64 19.42
CA CYS A 93 22.49 -4.67 20.88
C CYS A 93 23.28 -5.90 21.32
N LEU A 94 22.89 -7.08 20.84
CA LEU A 94 23.52 -8.36 21.20
C LEU A 94 24.98 -8.42 20.70
N MET A 95 25.20 -8.06 19.42
CA MET A 95 26.54 -8.13 18.82
C MET A 95 27.54 -7.15 19.46
N HIS A 96 27.07 -6.02 19.93
CA HIS A 96 27.91 -4.96 20.49
C HIS A 96 27.84 -4.84 22.03
N ASN A 97 27.20 -5.80 22.69
CA ASN A 97 27.05 -5.84 24.17
C ASN A 97 26.51 -4.49 24.72
N LYS A 98 25.46 -3.93 24.09
CA LYS A 98 24.91 -2.67 24.56
C LYS A 98 24.08 -2.90 25.84
N GLU A 99 24.24 -2.01 26.80
CA GLU A 99 23.51 -2.05 28.08
C GLU A 99 22.04 -1.58 27.95
N PHE A 100 21.68 -0.94 26.84
CA PHE A 100 20.32 -0.45 26.59
C PHE A 100 19.82 -0.85 25.19
N GLY A 101 18.51 -1.12 25.10
CA GLY A 101 17.81 -1.52 23.88
C GLY A 101 16.70 -0.55 23.48
N LEU A 102 15.83 -0.99 22.58
CA LEU A 102 14.68 -0.20 22.13
C LEU A 102 13.68 0.08 23.25
N ASP A 103 13.49 -0.85 24.18
CA ASP A 103 12.52 -0.76 25.26
C ASP A 103 12.90 0.33 26.29
N ASP A 104 14.20 0.67 26.39
CA ASP A 104 14.71 1.71 27.26
C ASP A 104 14.51 3.11 26.68
N LEU A 105 14.10 3.21 25.41
CA LEU A 105 13.93 4.48 24.72
C LEU A 105 12.47 4.97 24.80
N ARG A 106 12.33 6.27 25.05
CA ARG A 106 11.03 6.94 24.95
C ARG A 106 10.76 7.38 23.51
N GLY A 107 9.56 7.08 23.01
CA GLY A 107 9.09 7.48 21.69
C GLY A 107 7.60 7.17 21.53
N ASN A 108 6.94 7.88 20.62
CA ASN A 108 5.50 7.69 20.36
C ASN A 108 5.21 6.48 19.47
N SER A 109 6.24 5.84 18.92
CA SER A 109 6.13 4.61 18.13
C SER A 109 7.45 3.86 18.13
N GLU A 110 7.40 2.55 17.87
CA GLU A 110 8.58 1.70 17.73
C GLU A 110 9.52 2.22 16.63
N PHE A 111 8.96 2.76 15.55
CA PHE A 111 9.73 3.36 14.47
C PHE A 111 10.52 4.60 14.91
N GLU A 112 9.97 5.45 15.79
CA GLU A 112 10.70 6.60 16.37
C GLU A 112 11.78 6.16 17.37
N LYS A 113 11.50 5.14 18.18
CA LYS A 113 12.50 4.53 19.08
C LYS A 113 13.66 3.96 18.28
N ALA A 114 13.38 3.23 17.19
CA ALA A 114 14.40 2.69 16.30
C ALA A 114 15.28 3.81 15.69
N LYS A 115 14.69 4.92 15.25
CA LYS A 115 15.45 6.10 14.76
C LYS A 115 16.41 6.63 15.83
N LEU A 116 15.92 6.77 17.06
CA LEU A 116 16.75 7.22 18.18
C LEU A 116 17.87 6.22 18.48
N PHE A 117 17.57 4.94 18.49
CA PHE A 117 18.55 3.88 18.71
C PHE A 117 19.66 3.90 17.65
N LEU A 118 19.27 3.89 16.38
CA LEU A 118 20.23 3.91 15.25
C LEU A 118 21.15 5.14 15.34
N THR A 119 20.58 6.30 15.69
CA THR A 119 21.38 7.54 15.81
C THR A 119 22.30 7.52 17.02
N ARG A 120 21.80 7.13 18.20
CA ARG A 120 22.53 7.27 19.48
C ARG A 120 23.42 6.07 19.79
N ALA A 121 22.94 4.86 19.57
CA ALA A 121 23.67 3.63 19.89
C ALA A 121 24.54 3.15 18.73
N ALA A 122 23.99 3.07 17.53
CA ALA A 122 24.71 2.60 16.34
C ALA A 122 25.48 3.70 15.60
N LYS A 123 25.32 4.98 16.02
CA LYS A 123 26.00 6.15 15.42
C LYS A 123 25.76 6.31 13.93
N VAL A 124 24.62 5.86 13.44
CA VAL A 124 24.22 6.02 12.05
C VAL A 124 23.98 7.51 11.74
N ASP A 125 24.55 8.01 10.65
CA ASP A 125 24.20 9.35 10.16
C ASP A 125 22.80 9.33 9.56
N ILE A 126 21.83 9.85 10.33
CA ILE A 126 20.44 9.86 9.95
C ILE A 126 20.18 10.64 8.65
N LYS A 127 21.05 11.58 8.27
CA LYS A 127 20.91 12.34 7.03
C LYS A 127 21.02 11.44 5.79
N GLU A 128 21.85 10.41 5.87
CA GLU A 128 21.96 9.43 4.77
C GLU A 128 20.71 8.56 4.63
N LEU A 129 20.00 8.32 5.74
CA LEU A 129 18.77 7.54 5.77
C LEU A 129 17.52 8.36 5.50
N GLU A 130 17.60 9.70 5.64
CA GLU A 130 16.43 10.59 5.67
C GLU A 130 15.47 10.40 4.49
N PRO A 131 15.91 10.21 3.22
CA PRO A 131 14.98 10.00 2.11
C PRO A 131 14.09 8.77 2.32
N HIS A 132 14.68 7.62 2.68
CA HIS A 132 13.95 6.38 2.94
C HIS A 132 13.14 6.48 4.23
N TRP A 133 13.70 7.10 5.27
CA TRP A 133 13.03 7.28 6.54
C TRP A 133 11.77 8.14 6.42
N SER A 134 11.88 9.26 5.71
CA SER A 134 10.76 10.15 5.41
C SER A 134 9.68 9.44 4.59
N TYR A 135 10.09 8.64 3.59
CA TYR A 135 9.19 7.83 2.80
C TYR A 135 8.39 6.85 3.66
N ILE A 136 9.08 6.05 4.50
CA ILE A 136 8.45 5.06 5.37
C ILE A 136 7.55 5.73 6.41
N ASN A 137 7.92 6.91 6.93
CA ASN A 137 7.07 7.66 7.83
C ASN A 137 5.78 8.17 7.17
N ASN A 138 5.83 8.54 5.89
CA ASN A 138 4.63 8.86 5.12
C ASN A 138 3.79 7.60 4.83
N LEU A 139 4.44 6.48 4.51
CA LEU A 139 3.77 5.18 4.35
C LEU A 139 3.04 4.76 5.64
N ARG A 140 3.61 5.01 6.82
CA ARG A 140 2.94 4.80 8.12
C ARG A 140 1.61 5.54 8.21
N ARG A 141 1.56 6.78 7.70
CA ARG A 141 0.32 7.58 7.71
C ARG A 141 -0.73 6.99 6.77
N VAL A 142 -0.32 6.50 5.60
CA VAL A 142 -1.20 5.78 4.67
C VAL A 142 -1.74 4.52 5.35
N ARG A 143 -0.86 3.68 5.90
CA ARG A 143 -1.25 2.45 6.63
C ARG A 143 -2.21 2.75 7.78
N ASN A 144 -1.95 3.80 8.56
CA ASN A 144 -2.84 4.18 9.65
C ASN A 144 -4.21 4.65 9.14
N CYS A 145 -4.28 5.33 8.01
CA CYS A 145 -5.54 5.67 7.36
C CYS A 145 -6.30 4.42 6.91
N ILE A 146 -5.60 3.44 6.32
CA ILE A 146 -6.20 2.17 5.94
C ILE A 146 -6.80 1.45 7.15
N VAL A 147 -6.00 1.24 8.19
CA VAL A 147 -6.37 0.38 9.33
C VAL A 147 -7.39 1.02 10.26
N HIS A 148 -7.26 2.29 10.56
CA HIS A 148 -8.08 2.96 11.58
C HIS A 148 -9.28 3.73 10.99
N ASN A 149 -9.22 4.08 9.71
CA ASN A 149 -10.24 4.91 9.07
C ASN A 149 -10.81 4.29 7.79
N ASN A 150 -10.56 3.00 7.56
CA ASN A 150 -11.01 2.31 6.35
C ASN A 150 -10.68 3.08 5.05
N SER A 151 -9.43 3.51 4.92
CA SER A 151 -8.93 4.32 3.80
C SER A 151 -9.65 5.67 3.61
N THR A 152 -10.29 6.21 4.64
CA THR A 152 -11.07 7.46 4.58
C THR A 152 -10.41 8.58 5.38
N VAL A 153 -10.45 9.79 4.85
CA VAL A 153 -10.06 11.03 5.55
C VAL A 153 -11.23 11.98 5.56
N PHE A 154 -11.63 12.48 6.73
CA PHE A 154 -12.70 13.45 6.85
C PHE A 154 -12.22 14.86 6.50
N GLY A 155 -13.11 15.69 5.95
CA GLY A 155 -12.79 17.03 5.46
C GLY A 155 -12.31 18.00 6.55
N ASP A 156 -12.69 17.80 7.81
CA ASP A 156 -12.23 18.56 8.97
C ASP A 156 -10.81 18.19 9.41
N GLU A 157 -10.28 17.01 8.99
CA GLU A 157 -8.91 16.58 9.26
C GLU A 157 -7.88 17.19 8.27
N ILE A 158 -7.86 18.51 8.10
CA ILE A 158 -7.08 19.23 7.07
C ILE A 158 -5.59 18.88 7.08
N ARG A 159 -4.97 18.75 8.28
CA ARG A 159 -3.53 18.40 8.39
C ARG A 159 -3.25 17.00 7.86
N LYS A 160 -4.11 16.04 8.18
CA LYS A 160 -4.00 14.65 7.73
C LYS A 160 -4.19 14.58 6.22
N TYR A 161 -5.22 15.24 5.69
CA TYR A 161 -5.47 15.35 4.25
C TYR A 161 -4.26 15.92 3.51
N ASN A 162 -3.74 17.09 3.91
CA ASN A 162 -2.60 17.72 3.24
C ASN A 162 -1.35 16.83 3.25
N THR A 163 -1.11 16.12 4.36
CA THR A 163 0.02 15.20 4.46
C THR A 163 -0.13 14.02 3.49
N LEU A 164 -1.30 13.39 3.45
CA LEU A 164 -1.58 12.29 2.53
C LEU A 164 -1.56 12.77 1.07
N LYS A 165 -2.11 13.95 0.78
CA LYS A 165 -2.09 14.56 -0.55
C LYS A 165 -0.67 14.86 -1.03
N SER A 166 0.22 15.34 -0.18
CA SER A 166 1.60 15.60 -0.57
C SER A 166 2.35 14.32 -0.96
N PHE A 167 2.02 13.19 -0.34
CA PHE A 167 2.63 11.90 -0.61
C PHE A 167 1.93 11.11 -1.73
N SER A 168 0.72 11.51 -2.13
CA SER A 168 -0.11 10.74 -3.08
C SER A 168 0.44 10.71 -4.52
N LYS A 169 1.27 11.66 -4.92
CA LYS A 169 1.72 11.83 -6.31
C LYS A 169 2.20 10.53 -6.95
N GLY A 170 1.44 10.04 -7.95
CA GLY A 170 1.75 8.83 -8.68
C GLY A 170 1.64 7.51 -7.88
N ARG A 171 1.04 7.53 -6.68
CA ARG A 171 0.92 6.36 -5.79
C ARG A 171 -0.53 5.95 -5.58
N TYR A 172 -1.38 6.92 -5.29
CA TYR A 172 -2.82 6.75 -5.06
C TYR A 172 -3.56 8.07 -5.26
N ILE A 173 -4.87 8.01 -5.37
CA ILE A 173 -5.75 9.17 -5.53
C ILE A 173 -6.50 9.39 -4.22
N LEU A 174 -6.74 10.64 -3.86
CA LEU A 174 -7.71 11.05 -2.85
C LEU A 174 -8.99 11.45 -3.58
N LEU A 175 -9.91 10.50 -3.66
CA LEU A 175 -11.21 10.70 -4.32
C LEU A 175 -12.19 11.36 -3.36
N GLU A 176 -12.57 12.58 -3.66
CA GLU A 176 -13.59 13.31 -2.90
C GLU A 176 -14.96 12.66 -3.06
N LYS A 177 -15.65 12.50 -1.95
CA LYS A 177 -17.04 12.07 -1.89
C LYS A 177 -17.83 13.16 -1.19
N ASP A 178 -18.76 13.75 -1.93
CA ASP A 178 -19.68 14.74 -1.43
C ASP A 178 -21.01 14.06 -1.08
N ARG A 179 -21.32 14.11 0.21
CA ARG A 179 -22.63 13.90 0.78
C ARG A 179 -22.80 15.05 1.78
N ASP A 180 -23.61 14.91 2.79
CA ASP A 180 -23.75 15.89 3.86
C ASP A 180 -22.44 16.21 4.61
N ILE A 181 -21.45 15.33 4.49
CA ILE A 181 -20.11 15.49 5.07
C ILE A 181 -19.07 15.19 3.99
N VAL A 182 -18.18 16.15 3.73
CA VAL A 182 -17.05 15.97 2.80
C VAL A 182 -16.04 14.98 3.39
N TYR A 183 -15.70 13.96 2.62
CA TYR A 183 -14.64 13.03 2.95
C TYR A 183 -13.88 12.57 1.68
N TYR A 184 -12.69 12.05 1.87
CA TYR A 184 -11.79 11.60 0.80
C TYR A 184 -11.43 10.15 1.01
N ASN A 185 -11.62 9.32 -0.03
CA ASN A 185 -11.17 7.94 -0.02
C ASN A 185 -9.80 7.81 -0.71
N LEU A 186 -8.91 7.05 -0.10
CA LEU A 186 -7.66 6.64 -0.74
C LEU A 186 -7.97 5.53 -1.74
N ILE A 187 -7.67 5.80 -3.01
CA ILE A 187 -7.82 4.84 -4.11
C ILE A 187 -6.42 4.49 -4.61
N PHE A 188 -6.02 3.24 -4.42
CA PHE A 188 -4.71 2.72 -4.83
C PHE A 188 -4.76 2.29 -6.30
N ASP A 189 -4.69 3.25 -7.22
CA ASP A 189 -4.80 3.05 -8.67
C ASP A 189 -3.48 2.63 -9.33
N ASN A 190 -2.34 2.92 -8.70
CA ASN A 190 -1.03 2.57 -9.25
C ASN A 190 -0.53 1.21 -8.76
N LYS A 191 -0.53 0.21 -9.63
CA LYS A 191 0.02 -1.14 -9.35
C LYS A 191 1.53 -1.15 -9.03
N ASN A 192 2.28 -0.14 -9.48
CA ASN A 192 3.71 -0.05 -9.18
C ASN A 192 4.00 0.46 -7.77
N PHE A 193 3.01 0.95 -7.03
CA PHE A 193 3.22 1.50 -5.70
C PHE A 193 3.79 0.46 -4.72
N ILE A 194 3.35 -0.80 -4.81
CA ILE A 194 3.91 -1.90 -4.00
C ILE A 194 5.41 -2.11 -4.28
N ASN A 195 5.82 -2.07 -5.55
CA ASN A 195 7.24 -2.17 -5.91
C ASN A 195 8.04 -0.97 -5.39
N GLU A 196 7.50 0.25 -5.47
CA GLU A 196 8.14 1.45 -4.92
C GLU A 196 8.37 1.33 -3.41
N ILE A 197 7.40 0.78 -2.67
CA ILE A 197 7.55 0.51 -1.23
C ILE A 197 8.71 -0.44 -1.00
N ILE A 198 8.77 -1.56 -1.73
CA ILE A 198 9.82 -2.57 -1.59
C ILE A 198 11.20 -1.98 -1.88
N GLU A 199 11.35 -1.17 -2.94
CA GLU A 199 12.62 -0.51 -3.27
C GLU A 199 13.07 0.45 -2.17
N ASN A 200 12.15 1.21 -1.57
CA ASN A 200 12.49 2.10 -0.45
C ASN A 200 12.90 1.33 0.81
N ILE A 201 12.30 0.16 1.06
CA ILE A 201 12.70 -0.72 2.16
C ILE A 201 14.12 -1.26 1.92
N LEU A 202 14.38 -1.81 0.73
CA LEU A 202 15.69 -2.32 0.36
C LEU A 202 16.76 -1.24 0.49
N GLY A 203 16.51 -0.05 -0.06
CA GLY A 203 17.45 1.07 0.03
C GLY A 203 17.74 1.53 1.47
N LEU A 204 16.77 1.42 2.39
CA LEU A 204 17.01 1.67 3.81
C LEU A 204 17.98 0.64 4.40
N PHE A 205 17.72 -0.65 4.20
CA PHE A 205 18.54 -1.73 4.77
C PHE A 205 19.93 -1.78 4.17
N GLU A 206 20.09 -1.59 2.85
CA GLU A 206 21.40 -1.47 2.19
C GLU A 206 22.27 -0.35 2.79
N LYS A 207 21.64 0.76 3.21
CA LYS A 207 22.38 1.83 3.89
C LYS A 207 22.71 1.47 5.32
N LEU A 208 21.86 0.78 6.05
CA LEU A 208 22.15 0.32 7.41
C LEU A 208 23.30 -0.70 7.46
N GLU A 209 23.42 -1.57 6.45
CA GLU A 209 24.55 -2.50 6.33
C GLU A 209 25.92 -1.80 6.34
N LYS A 210 26.03 -0.60 5.76
CA LYS A 210 27.27 0.19 5.77
C LYS A 210 27.75 0.58 7.17
N TYR A 211 26.84 0.58 8.14
CA TYR A 211 27.12 0.87 9.55
C TYR A 211 27.26 -0.41 10.39
N ASN A 212 27.38 -1.58 9.76
CA ASN A 212 27.34 -2.89 10.43
C ASN A 212 26.05 -3.10 11.26
N VAL A 213 24.95 -2.54 10.77
CA VAL A 213 23.62 -2.67 11.35
C VAL A 213 22.78 -3.55 10.41
N TYR A 214 22.71 -4.84 10.74
CA TYR A 214 22.03 -5.86 9.94
C TYR A 214 21.46 -6.97 10.82
N LEU A 215 20.66 -7.85 10.23
CA LEU A 215 20.12 -9.05 10.89
C LEU A 215 21.17 -10.12 11.10
#